data_cf2ca8528a2ddd04a3d76ccc4e7714d3
#
_entry.id   cf2ca8528a2ddd04a3d76ccc4e7714d3
#
_cell.length_a   1.000
_cell.length_b   1.000
_cell.length_c   1.000
_cell.angle_alpha   90.00
_cell.angle_beta   90.00
_cell.angle_gamma   90.00
#
_symmetry.space_group_name_H-M   'P 1'
#
loop_
_entity.id
_entity.type
_entity.pdbx_description
1 polymer ?
#
loop_
_entity_poly.entity_id
_entity_poly.type
_entity_poly.pdbx_seq_one_letter_code
_entity_poly.pdbx_strand_id
1 'polypeptide(L)'
;MKYMIRRDLHTDFNIFEENKLAERSYFIPFSNERALCDTDYKTERYHSDRISVLSGEWDFAYFKKLSEVSADFDTDNIAFDRITVPSTWKRTGYDQIAYINTRYPFPKRPPHIPDDVATGIYRKITEISDPEKNYILTFLGVVGALSVYVNGKYVGY
;
A
#
# COMPACT_ATOMS: atom_id res chain seq x y z
N MET A 1 -15.27 10.89 1.26
CA MET A 1 -14.20 11.56 0.43
C MET A 1 -14.08 10.82 -0.89
N LYS A 2 -14.04 11.56 -2.01
CA LYS A 2 -14.04 10.97 -3.37
C LYS A 2 -12.65 10.82 -3.94
N TYR A 3 -12.45 9.72 -4.68
CA TYR A 3 -11.21 9.37 -5.34
C TYR A 3 -11.49 8.93 -6.77
N MET A 4 -10.73 9.42 -7.72
CA MET A 4 -10.77 8.93 -9.10
C MET A 4 -9.77 7.77 -9.23
N ILE A 5 -10.28 6.55 -9.36
CA ILE A 5 -9.45 5.35 -9.38
C ILE A 5 -8.86 5.13 -10.76
N ARG A 6 -7.55 5.04 -10.82
CA ARG A 6 -6.82 4.62 -12.04
C ARG A 6 -6.81 3.10 -12.15
N ARG A 7 -7.40 2.60 -13.23
CA ARG A 7 -7.59 1.16 -13.47
C ARG A 7 -6.66 0.57 -14.52
N ASP A 8 -5.94 1.42 -15.23
CA ASP A 8 -5.09 1.09 -16.37
C ASP A 8 -3.67 0.67 -15.98
N LEU A 9 -3.19 1.11 -14.83
CA LEU A 9 -1.78 1.05 -14.45
C LEU A 9 -1.20 -0.37 -14.47
N HIS A 10 -1.92 -1.34 -13.94
CA HIS A 10 -1.43 -2.71 -13.81
C HIS A 10 -1.39 -3.49 -15.14
N THR A 11 -1.99 -2.98 -16.19
CA THR A 11 -2.04 -3.59 -17.54
C THR A 11 -1.21 -2.85 -18.58
N ASP A 12 -0.75 -1.64 -18.28
CA ASP A 12 0.11 -0.86 -19.16
C ASP A 12 1.58 -1.18 -18.93
N PHE A 13 2.20 -1.90 -19.86
CA PHE A 13 3.62 -2.30 -19.79
C PHE A 13 4.60 -1.14 -19.95
N ASN A 14 4.15 0.06 -20.27
CA ASN A 14 4.99 1.24 -20.31
C ASN A 14 5.07 1.94 -18.93
N ILE A 15 4.21 1.55 -17.99
CA ILE A 15 4.14 2.14 -16.65
C ILE A 15 4.55 1.09 -15.61
N PHE A 16 5.78 1.17 -15.13
CA PHE A 16 6.27 0.33 -14.05
C PHE A 16 6.19 1.02 -12.70
N GLU A 17 6.34 2.33 -12.69
CA GLU A 17 6.28 3.16 -11.49
C GLU A 17 5.96 4.62 -11.84
N GLU A 18 5.28 5.31 -10.93
CA GLU A 18 5.02 6.75 -11.00
C GLU A 18 5.27 7.39 -9.63
N ASN A 19 5.96 8.52 -9.61
CA ASN A 19 6.30 9.30 -8.41
C ASN A 19 7.03 8.51 -7.31
N LYS A 20 7.75 7.48 -7.69
CA LYS A 20 8.61 6.71 -6.81
C LYS A 20 9.99 7.35 -6.75
N LEU A 21 10.56 7.44 -5.57
CA LEU A 21 11.96 7.85 -5.42
C LEU A 21 12.89 6.75 -5.95
N ALA A 22 14.08 7.15 -6.41
CA ALA A 22 15.10 6.20 -6.81
C ALA A 22 15.39 5.16 -5.71
N GLU A 23 15.61 3.94 -6.12
CA GLU A 23 15.91 2.84 -5.20
C GLU A 23 17.19 3.12 -4.41
N ARG A 24 17.16 2.80 -3.13
CA ARG A 24 18.26 3.00 -2.21
C ARG A 24 18.30 1.90 -1.16
N SER A 25 19.44 1.74 -0.53
CA SER A 25 19.55 0.88 0.65
C SER A 25 18.62 1.36 1.75
N TYR A 26 17.97 0.41 2.42
CA TYR A 26 17.10 0.74 3.54
C TYR A 26 17.92 1.22 4.74
N PHE A 27 17.49 2.31 5.34
CA PHE A 27 18.04 2.81 6.60
C PHE A 27 16.96 3.51 7.42
N ILE A 28 17.21 3.67 8.70
CA ILE A 28 16.35 4.42 9.62
C ILE A 28 17.04 5.77 9.89
N PRO A 29 16.45 6.89 9.48
CA PRO A 29 17.02 8.21 9.74
C PRO A 29 16.79 8.62 11.19
N PHE A 30 17.74 9.38 11.75
CA PHE A 30 17.65 10.07 13.02
C PHE A 30 18.03 11.54 12.83
N SER A 31 17.54 12.43 13.69
CA SER A 31 17.84 13.88 13.60
C SER A 31 19.28 14.19 13.92
N ASN A 32 19.91 13.41 14.80
CA ASN A 32 21.28 13.60 15.25
C ASN A 32 21.84 12.31 15.89
N GLU A 33 23.15 12.29 16.13
CA GLU A 33 23.89 11.15 16.70
C GLU A 33 23.39 10.77 18.10
N ARG A 34 23.01 11.73 18.92
CA ARG A 34 22.50 11.47 20.27
C ARG A 34 21.19 10.68 20.22
N ALA A 35 20.24 11.09 19.37
CA ALA A 35 18.98 10.37 19.18
C ALA A 35 19.20 8.93 18.72
N LEU A 36 20.20 8.70 17.87
CA LEU A 36 20.61 7.35 17.45
C LEU A 36 21.19 6.54 18.62
N CYS A 37 22.12 7.11 19.39
CA CYS A 37 22.81 6.41 20.47
C CYS A 37 21.87 6.09 21.65
N ASP A 38 20.87 6.93 21.87
CA ASP A 38 19.88 6.74 22.96
C ASP A 38 18.81 5.69 22.61
N THR A 39 18.78 5.18 21.35
CA THR A 39 17.80 4.19 20.89
C THR A 39 18.37 2.79 20.89
N ASP A 40 17.73 1.84 21.58
CA ASP A 40 18.05 0.41 21.44
C ASP A 40 17.49 -0.12 20.13
N TYR A 41 18.33 -0.14 19.09
CA TYR A 41 17.95 -0.59 17.73
C TYR A 41 17.45 -2.04 17.67
N LYS A 42 17.67 -2.87 18.68
CA LYS A 42 17.24 -4.28 18.72
C LYS A 42 15.76 -4.40 19.09
N THR A 43 15.31 -3.57 20.02
CA THR A 43 13.95 -3.59 20.56
C THR A 43 13.10 -2.43 20.06
N GLU A 44 13.73 -1.29 19.75
CA GLU A 44 13.07 -0.03 19.43
C GLU A 44 13.43 0.49 18.02
N ARG A 45 13.68 -0.42 17.12
CA ARG A 45 14.18 -0.13 15.76
C ARG A 45 13.42 1.00 15.02
N TYR A 46 12.13 1.14 15.25
CA TYR A 46 11.29 2.14 14.58
C TYR A 46 10.94 3.34 15.46
N HIS A 47 11.55 3.49 16.64
CA HIS A 47 11.34 4.61 17.56
C HIS A 47 12.27 5.79 17.21
N SER A 48 12.44 6.06 15.93
CA SER A 48 13.17 7.24 15.47
C SER A 48 12.27 8.48 15.50
N ASP A 49 12.86 9.63 15.84
CA ASP A 49 12.22 10.94 15.79
C ASP A 49 11.92 11.43 14.35
N ARG A 50 12.37 10.67 13.36
CA ARG A 50 12.17 10.93 11.92
C ARG A 50 11.22 9.95 11.24
N ILE A 51 10.64 9.02 11.99
CA ILE A 51 9.73 8.01 11.44
C ILE A 51 8.40 8.04 12.17
N SER A 52 7.32 8.03 11.39
CA SER A 52 5.98 7.74 11.86
C SER A 52 5.55 6.38 11.32
N VAL A 53 5.35 5.41 12.21
CA VAL A 53 4.95 4.04 11.84
C VAL A 53 3.45 4.01 11.59
N LEU A 54 3.07 3.65 10.38
CA LEU A 54 1.67 3.52 9.98
C LEU A 54 1.13 2.09 10.10
N SER A 55 1.94 1.13 10.49
CA SER A 55 1.52 -0.26 10.77
C SER A 55 0.45 -0.31 11.87
N GLY A 56 -0.24 -1.43 11.97
CA GLY A 56 -1.34 -1.62 12.90
C GLY A 56 -2.69 -1.73 12.19
N GLU A 57 -3.77 -1.27 12.80
CA GLU A 57 -5.11 -1.39 12.27
C GLU A 57 -5.39 -0.38 11.14
N TRP A 58 -5.90 -0.90 10.02
CA TRP A 58 -6.35 -0.14 8.86
C TRP A 58 -7.81 -0.48 8.54
N ASP A 59 -8.51 0.43 7.94
CA ASP A 59 -9.78 0.14 7.27
C ASP A 59 -9.49 -0.61 5.96
N PHE A 60 -10.30 -1.62 5.65
CA PHE A 60 -10.10 -2.47 4.50
C PHE A 60 -11.41 -2.80 3.79
N ALA A 61 -11.41 -2.72 2.46
CA ALA A 61 -12.50 -3.20 1.63
C ALA A 61 -11.95 -4.11 0.54
N TYR A 62 -12.51 -5.32 0.42
CA TYR A 62 -12.11 -6.30 -0.57
C TYR A 62 -13.12 -6.40 -1.71
N PHE A 63 -12.63 -6.41 -2.92
CA PHE A 63 -13.38 -6.61 -4.14
C PHE A 63 -12.81 -7.80 -4.91
N LYS A 64 -13.67 -8.71 -5.35
CA LYS A 64 -13.24 -9.87 -6.15
C LYS A 64 -12.69 -9.45 -7.51
N LYS A 65 -13.12 -8.30 -7.99
CA LYS A 65 -12.76 -7.76 -9.29
C LYS A 65 -12.56 -6.24 -9.22
N LEU A 66 -11.59 -5.74 -9.96
CA LEU A 66 -11.36 -4.29 -10.06
C LEU A 66 -12.57 -3.55 -10.65
N SER A 67 -13.31 -4.20 -11.55
CA SER A 67 -14.54 -3.64 -12.14
C SER A 67 -15.66 -3.34 -11.13
N GLU A 68 -15.65 -4.00 -9.97
CA GLU A 68 -16.59 -3.75 -8.87
C GLU A 68 -16.27 -2.44 -8.12
N VAL A 69 -15.05 -1.93 -8.24
CA VAL A 69 -14.66 -0.64 -7.65
C VAL A 69 -15.17 0.48 -8.55
N SER A 70 -15.96 1.41 -8.04
CA SER A 70 -16.38 2.57 -8.82
C SER A 70 -15.19 3.40 -9.29
N ALA A 71 -15.24 3.95 -10.51
CA ALA A 71 -14.23 4.89 -10.97
C ALA A 71 -14.18 6.14 -10.09
N ASP A 72 -15.38 6.61 -9.67
CA ASP A 72 -15.56 7.66 -8.68
C ASP A 72 -15.78 7.03 -7.31
N PHE A 73 -14.72 6.47 -6.74
CA PHE A 73 -14.80 5.77 -5.45
C PHE A 73 -14.99 6.76 -4.30
N ASP A 74 -16.05 6.57 -3.52
CA ASP A 74 -16.33 7.41 -2.36
C ASP A 74 -16.22 6.59 -1.07
N THR A 75 -15.22 6.90 -0.26
CA THR A 75 -14.98 6.21 1.02
C THR A 75 -16.10 6.35 2.03
N ASP A 76 -16.99 7.34 1.88
CA ASP A 76 -18.10 7.55 2.82
C ASP A 76 -19.29 6.63 2.51
N ASN A 77 -19.28 6.01 1.32
CA ASN A 77 -20.33 5.09 0.86
C ASN A 77 -19.92 3.62 0.93
N ILE A 78 -18.78 3.31 1.54
CA ILE A 78 -18.25 1.96 1.63
C ILE A 78 -18.20 1.51 3.08
N ALA A 79 -18.70 0.31 3.34
CA ALA A 79 -18.46 -0.39 4.60
C ALA A 79 -17.01 -0.94 4.59
N PHE A 80 -16.21 -0.47 5.52
CA PHE A 80 -14.86 -1.00 5.72
C PHE A 80 -14.86 -1.99 6.87
N ASP A 81 -14.16 -3.10 6.66
CA ASP A 81 -13.70 -3.98 7.71
C ASP A 81 -12.40 -3.45 8.33
N ARG A 82 -11.86 -4.16 9.31
CA ARG A 82 -10.55 -3.87 9.90
C ARG A 82 -9.55 -4.94 9.52
N ILE A 83 -8.34 -4.52 9.18
CA ILE A 83 -7.24 -5.42 8.87
C ILE A 83 -5.95 -4.93 9.55
N THR A 84 -5.19 -5.84 10.11
CA THR A 84 -3.88 -5.51 10.68
C THR A 84 -2.83 -5.47 9.58
N VAL A 85 -2.06 -4.41 9.50
CA VAL A 85 -0.93 -4.22 8.59
C VAL A 85 0.36 -4.24 9.42
N PRO A 86 1.40 -5.00 9.05
CA PRO A 86 1.54 -5.80 7.85
C PRO A 86 0.80 -7.16 7.91
N SER A 87 0.04 -7.45 6.87
CA SER A 87 -0.53 -8.78 6.61
C SER A 87 -0.94 -8.88 5.14
N THR A 88 -1.44 -10.03 4.73
CA THR A 88 -2.07 -10.20 3.42
C THR A 88 -3.53 -10.58 3.60
N TRP A 89 -4.40 -10.03 2.78
CA TRP A 89 -5.85 -10.33 2.85
C TRP A 89 -6.18 -11.82 2.67
N LYS A 90 -5.32 -12.56 1.96
CA LYS A 90 -5.48 -14.02 1.80
C LYS A 90 -5.35 -14.77 3.12
N ARG A 91 -4.52 -14.29 4.04
CA ARG A 91 -4.37 -14.88 5.39
C ARG A 91 -5.49 -14.47 6.35
N THR A 92 -6.18 -13.40 6.05
CA THR A 92 -7.28 -12.86 6.87
C THR A 92 -8.66 -13.29 6.37
N GLY A 93 -8.74 -14.19 5.38
CA GLY A 93 -9.98 -14.86 4.97
C GLY A 93 -10.72 -14.21 3.79
N TYR A 94 -10.16 -13.18 3.15
CA TYR A 94 -10.83 -12.50 2.04
C TYR A 94 -10.66 -13.18 0.68
N ASP A 95 -9.64 -14.03 0.53
CA ASP A 95 -9.37 -14.75 -0.72
C ASP A 95 -8.67 -16.07 -0.43
N GLN A 96 -8.62 -16.95 -1.42
CA GLN A 96 -7.92 -18.22 -1.31
C GLN A 96 -6.43 -18.08 -1.54
N ILE A 97 -5.64 -18.80 -0.75
CA ILE A 97 -4.21 -18.95 -0.99
C ILE A 97 -4.04 -19.88 -2.20
N ALA A 98 -3.54 -19.34 -3.31
CA ALA A 98 -3.21 -20.11 -4.49
C ALA A 98 -1.79 -20.67 -4.39
N TYR A 99 -1.64 -21.98 -4.60
CA TYR A 99 -0.35 -22.64 -4.67
C TYR A 99 0.12 -22.63 -6.13
N ILE A 100 0.80 -21.56 -6.51
CA ILE A 100 1.06 -21.21 -7.91
C ILE A 100 2.06 -22.10 -8.65
N ASN A 101 2.87 -22.87 -7.93
CA ASN A 101 3.80 -23.82 -8.54
C ASN A 101 3.12 -25.09 -9.10
N THR A 102 1.90 -25.40 -8.67
CA THR A 102 1.13 -26.53 -9.17
C THR A 102 0.02 -26.12 -10.13
N ARG A 103 -0.57 -24.94 -9.90
CA ARG A 103 -1.67 -24.43 -10.72
C ARG A 103 -1.59 -22.92 -10.85
N TYR A 104 -1.30 -22.45 -12.05
CA TYR A 104 -1.31 -21.03 -12.36
C TYR A 104 -2.75 -20.50 -12.38
N PRO A 105 -3.09 -19.46 -11.60
CA PRO A 105 -4.46 -19.03 -11.41
C PRO A 105 -5.03 -18.20 -12.58
N PHE A 106 -4.20 -17.76 -13.51
CA PHE A 106 -4.61 -16.93 -14.63
C PHE A 106 -4.51 -17.67 -15.98
N PRO A 107 -5.22 -17.20 -17.03
CA PRO A 107 -5.00 -17.66 -18.39
C PRO A 107 -3.52 -17.51 -18.79
N LYS A 108 -2.94 -18.55 -19.41
CA LYS A 108 -1.54 -18.55 -19.82
C LYS A 108 -1.32 -17.66 -21.06
N ARG A 109 -1.22 -16.37 -20.86
CA ARG A 109 -0.93 -15.36 -21.90
C ARG A 109 0.18 -14.39 -21.46
N PRO A 110 1.39 -14.89 -21.13
CA PRO A 110 2.46 -13.98 -20.73
C PRO A 110 2.77 -12.96 -21.86
N PRO A 111 3.10 -11.72 -21.53
CA PRO A 111 3.20 -11.10 -20.20
C PRO A 111 1.86 -10.60 -19.65
N HIS A 112 0.75 -10.81 -20.35
CA HIS A 112 -0.56 -10.26 -19.98
C HIS A 112 -1.16 -10.93 -18.77
N ILE A 113 -1.61 -10.12 -17.83
CA ILE A 113 -2.45 -10.51 -16.70
C ILE A 113 -3.90 -10.14 -17.01
N PRO A 114 -4.90 -10.72 -16.32
CA PRO A 114 -6.29 -10.28 -16.49
C PRO A 114 -6.46 -8.81 -16.14
N ASP A 115 -7.27 -8.09 -16.93
CA ASP A 115 -7.62 -6.70 -16.66
C ASP A 115 -8.43 -6.56 -15.36
N ASP A 116 -9.16 -7.61 -15.02
CA ASP A 116 -10.09 -7.65 -13.89
C ASP A 116 -9.57 -8.59 -12.80
N VAL A 117 -8.84 -8.06 -11.86
CA VAL A 117 -8.16 -8.77 -10.77
C VAL A 117 -8.75 -8.41 -9.40
N ALA A 118 -8.55 -9.30 -8.41
CA ALA A 118 -8.91 -9.03 -7.03
C ALA A 118 -8.21 -7.77 -6.51
N THR A 119 -8.97 -6.90 -5.86
CA THR A 119 -8.51 -5.57 -5.44
C THR A 119 -8.84 -5.34 -3.98
N GLY A 120 -7.86 -4.89 -3.21
CA GLY A 120 -8.03 -4.46 -1.82
C GLY A 120 -7.84 -2.96 -1.69
N ILE A 121 -8.78 -2.28 -1.05
CA ILE A 121 -8.67 -0.86 -0.71
C ILE A 121 -8.35 -0.75 0.77
N TYR A 122 -7.20 -0.17 1.05
CA TYR A 122 -6.72 0.10 2.39
C TYR A 122 -6.84 1.60 2.68
N ARG A 123 -7.40 1.95 3.83
CA ARG A 123 -7.49 3.33 4.28
C ARG A 123 -6.89 3.49 5.67
N LYS A 124 -6.03 4.48 5.83
CA LYS A 124 -5.50 4.92 7.12
C LYS A 124 -5.72 6.42 7.26
N ILE A 125 -6.29 6.81 8.39
CA ILE A 125 -6.35 8.21 8.79
C ILE A 125 -5.23 8.43 9.79
N THR A 126 -4.40 9.42 9.53
CA THR A 126 -3.29 9.79 10.41
C THR A 126 -3.15 11.30 10.45
N GLU A 127 -2.64 11.80 11.55
CA GLU A 127 -2.33 13.23 11.71
C GLU A 127 -0.88 13.49 11.32
N ILE A 128 -0.67 14.60 10.66
CA ILE A 128 0.65 15.13 10.31
C ILE A 128 1.00 16.21 11.33
N SER A 129 2.06 15.99 12.10
CA SER A 129 2.46 16.88 13.19
C SER A 129 2.98 18.24 12.73
N ASP A 130 3.56 18.28 11.52
CA ASP A 130 4.18 19.50 10.98
C ASP A 130 3.92 19.56 9.46
N PRO A 131 2.90 20.30 9.00
CA PRO A 131 2.54 20.37 7.59
C PRO A 131 3.59 21.08 6.70
N GLU A 132 4.54 21.80 7.29
CA GLU A 132 5.62 22.48 6.55
C GLU A 132 6.77 21.53 6.18
N LYS A 133 6.81 20.31 6.73
CA LYS A 133 7.82 19.33 6.40
C LYS A 133 7.46 18.51 5.15
N ASN A 134 8.50 18.05 4.47
CA ASN A 134 8.36 17.04 3.44
C ASN A 134 8.30 15.63 4.06
N TYR A 135 7.35 14.83 3.61
CA TYR A 135 7.15 13.45 4.06
C TYR A 135 7.40 12.48 2.91
N ILE A 136 8.05 11.38 3.22
CA ILE A 136 8.26 10.26 2.32
C ILE A 136 7.44 9.08 2.85
N LEU A 137 6.48 8.61 2.06
CA LEU A 137 5.73 7.42 2.39
C LEU A 137 6.51 6.19 1.89
N THR A 138 6.83 5.29 2.81
CA THR A 138 7.64 4.10 2.52
C THR A 138 6.83 2.83 2.76
N PHE A 139 6.72 1.99 1.76
CA PHE A 139 6.18 0.64 1.85
C PHE A 139 7.35 -0.35 1.79
N LEU A 140 7.57 -1.10 2.87
CA LEU A 140 8.69 -2.06 2.95
C LEU A 140 8.40 -3.37 2.20
N GLY A 141 7.16 -3.61 1.83
CA GLY A 141 6.77 -4.76 1.04
C GLY A 141 5.32 -4.64 0.58
N VAL A 142 5.10 -4.91 -0.69
CA VAL A 142 3.79 -4.96 -1.31
C VAL A 142 3.73 -6.21 -2.18
N VAL A 143 2.61 -6.93 -2.14
CA VAL A 143 2.37 -8.06 -3.03
C VAL A 143 1.47 -7.60 -4.16
N GLY A 144 2.00 -7.57 -5.38
CA GLY A 144 1.31 -7.09 -6.57
C GLY A 144 1.49 -5.59 -6.83
N ALA A 145 0.51 -4.96 -7.43
CA ALA A 145 0.50 -3.55 -7.80
C ALA A 145 -0.10 -2.69 -6.68
N LEU A 146 0.40 -1.50 -6.49
CA LEU A 146 -0.05 -0.55 -5.47
C LEU A 146 -0.26 0.84 -6.07
N SER A 147 -1.50 1.34 -6.04
CA SER A 147 -1.79 2.74 -6.33
C SER A 147 -2.03 3.50 -5.03
N VAL A 148 -1.36 4.62 -4.87
CA VAL A 148 -1.39 5.43 -3.65
C VAL A 148 -2.18 6.70 -3.87
N TYR A 149 -3.05 7.00 -2.92
CA TYR A 149 -3.86 8.22 -2.89
C TYR A 149 -3.74 8.90 -1.54
N VAL A 150 -3.66 10.22 -1.53
CA VAL A 150 -3.63 11.04 -0.31
C VAL A 150 -4.68 12.13 -0.43
N ASN A 151 -5.60 12.20 0.52
CA ASN A 151 -6.65 13.23 0.58
C ASN A 151 -7.41 13.42 -0.76
N GLY A 152 -7.82 12.32 -1.38
CA GLY A 152 -8.58 12.32 -2.64
C GLY A 152 -7.75 12.44 -3.90
N LYS A 153 -6.43 12.64 -3.81
CA LYS A 153 -5.53 12.81 -4.95
C LYS A 153 -4.66 11.57 -5.17
N TYR A 154 -4.52 11.17 -6.41
CA TYR A 154 -3.53 10.16 -6.82
C TYR A 154 -2.11 10.69 -6.56
N VAL A 155 -1.27 9.86 -5.97
CA VAL A 155 0.10 10.23 -5.59
C VAL A 155 1.14 9.41 -6.35
N GLY A 156 0.92 8.11 -6.54
CA GLY A 156 1.92 7.28 -7.21
C GLY A 156 1.52 5.81 -7.35
N TYR A 157 2.39 5.09 -8.07
CA TYR A 157 2.25 3.67 -8.39
C TYR A 157 3.60 2.95 -8.24
#